data_b48bce61ac0a86ce760a8e6a08b3f261
#
_entry.id   b48bce61ac0a86ce760a8e6a08b3f261
#
_cell.length_a   1.000
_cell.length_b   1.000
_cell.length_c   1.000
_cell.angle_alpha   90.00
_cell.angle_beta   90.00
_cell.angle_gamma   90.00
#
_symmetry.space_group_name_H-M   'P 1'
#
loop_
_entity.id
_entity.type
_entity.pdbx_description
1 polymer ?
#
loop_
_entity_poly.entity_id
_entity_poly.type
_entity_poly.pdbx_seq_one_letter_code
_entity_poly.pdbx_strand_id
1 'polypeptide(L)'
;MNQAFEPACTPIAPPWEAPQVIPAQLRRVNNLIFRKIGQIARTNGVEAVTPMHGWIMEYLYRHSETPVFQRDIEREFSITRSTVTNILQLMERKGYITRRSVEQDARLKQLVLTEKGRQFHEDTMR
;
A
#
# COMPACT_ATOMS: atom_id res chain seq x y z
N MET A 1 -14.97 -59.46 26.34
CA MET A 1 -15.28 -58.66 25.17
C MET A 1 -14.97 -57.20 25.51
N ASN A 2 -13.83 -56.75 25.19
CA ASN A 2 -13.42 -55.34 25.38
C ASN A 2 -13.70 -54.60 24.07
N GLN A 3 -14.82 -53.89 24.05
CA GLN A 3 -14.99 -52.84 23.05
C GLN A 3 -14.20 -51.63 23.54
N ALA A 4 -13.07 -51.39 22.95
CA ALA A 4 -12.34 -50.15 23.11
C ALA A 4 -13.23 -49.01 22.59
N PHE A 5 -13.68 -48.16 23.51
CA PHE A 5 -14.33 -46.91 23.19
C PHE A 5 -13.26 -45.99 22.60
N GLU A 6 -13.19 -45.92 21.30
CA GLU A 6 -12.41 -44.88 20.65
C GLU A 6 -13.17 -43.57 20.85
N PRO A 7 -12.59 -42.60 21.54
CA PRO A 7 -13.20 -41.28 21.54
C PRO A 7 -12.97 -40.66 20.15
N ALA A 8 -13.99 -40.61 19.34
CA ALA A 8 -14.02 -39.81 18.12
C ALA A 8 -14.05 -38.34 18.51
N CYS A 9 -12.98 -37.89 19.16
CA CYS A 9 -12.73 -36.48 19.36
C CYS A 9 -11.69 -36.09 18.31
N THR A 10 -12.17 -35.76 17.12
CA THR A 10 -11.34 -35.03 16.16
C THR A 10 -10.96 -33.73 16.86
N PRO A 11 -9.69 -33.46 17.15
CA PRO A 11 -9.31 -32.20 17.76
C PRO A 11 -9.79 -31.09 16.84
N ILE A 12 -10.64 -30.21 17.36
CA ILE A 12 -11.03 -28.99 16.65
C ILE A 12 -9.73 -28.23 16.43
N ALA A 13 -9.33 -28.10 15.18
CA ALA A 13 -8.15 -27.33 14.84
C ALA A 13 -8.28 -25.93 15.47
N PRO A 14 -7.23 -25.46 16.13
CA PRO A 14 -7.29 -24.14 16.76
C PRO A 14 -7.57 -23.07 15.69
N PRO A 15 -8.16 -21.92 16.06
CA PRO A 15 -8.58 -20.88 15.10
C PRO A 15 -7.49 -20.42 14.12
N TRP A 16 -6.24 -20.56 14.49
CA TRP A 16 -5.09 -20.23 13.60
C TRP A 16 -4.74 -21.33 12.59
N GLU A 17 -5.28 -22.54 12.79
CA GLU A 17 -5.16 -23.65 11.83
C GLU A 17 -6.39 -23.79 10.92
N ALA A 18 -7.42 -22.97 11.14
CA ALA A 18 -8.53 -22.86 10.20
C ALA A 18 -7.94 -22.56 8.81
N PRO A 19 -8.49 -23.16 7.74
CA PRO A 19 -7.90 -23.05 6.43
C PRO A 19 -7.68 -21.59 6.06
N GLN A 20 -6.44 -21.15 6.14
CA GLN A 20 -6.02 -19.77 5.78
C GLN A 20 -6.02 -19.62 4.26
N VAL A 21 -7.02 -20.20 3.63
CA VAL A 21 -7.12 -20.24 2.18
C VAL A 21 -7.28 -18.81 1.66
N ILE A 22 -8.18 -18.04 2.27
CA ILE A 22 -8.44 -16.66 1.82
C ILE A 22 -7.23 -15.74 2.06
N PRO A 23 -6.64 -15.65 3.26
CA PRO A 23 -5.45 -14.82 3.47
C PRO A 23 -4.25 -15.25 2.63
N ALA A 24 -4.04 -16.54 2.45
CA ALA A 24 -2.96 -17.07 1.61
C ALA A 24 -3.18 -16.73 0.13
N GLN A 25 -4.40 -16.86 -0.37
CA GLN A 25 -4.75 -16.51 -1.74
C GLN A 25 -4.64 -15.00 -1.98
N LEU A 26 -5.12 -14.17 -1.05
CA LEU A 26 -4.98 -12.71 -1.13
C LEU A 26 -3.52 -12.31 -1.18
N ARG A 27 -2.68 -12.90 -0.34
CA ARG A 27 -1.23 -12.67 -0.35
C ARG A 27 -0.62 -13.06 -1.69
N ARG A 28 -0.99 -14.22 -2.22
CA ARG A 28 -0.50 -14.71 -3.51
C ARG A 28 -0.90 -13.78 -4.65
N VAL A 29 -2.16 -13.38 -4.72
CA VAL A 29 -2.66 -12.43 -5.72
C VAL A 29 -1.94 -11.09 -5.60
N ASN A 30 -1.82 -10.56 -4.39
CA ASN A 30 -1.12 -9.32 -4.14
C ASN A 30 0.35 -9.39 -4.63
N ASN A 31 1.07 -10.48 -4.31
CA ASN A 31 2.44 -10.68 -4.76
C ASN A 31 2.55 -10.77 -6.30
N LEU A 32 1.59 -11.43 -6.96
CA LEU A 32 1.55 -11.51 -8.42
C LEU A 32 1.32 -10.14 -9.06
N ILE A 33 0.41 -9.35 -8.51
CA ILE A 33 0.17 -7.97 -8.93
C ILE A 33 1.46 -7.15 -8.80
N PHE A 34 2.11 -7.20 -7.65
CA PHE A 34 3.35 -6.47 -7.41
C PHE A 34 4.47 -6.87 -8.37
N ARG A 35 4.62 -8.16 -8.64
CA ARG A 35 5.61 -8.64 -9.63
C ARG A 35 5.30 -8.14 -11.03
N LYS A 36 4.03 -8.17 -11.43
CA LYS A 36 3.60 -7.71 -12.76
C LYS A 36 3.85 -6.21 -12.94
N ILE A 37 3.46 -5.41 -11.96
CA ILE A 37 3.70 -3.95 -11.98
C ILE A 37 5.20 -3.65 -12.04
N GLY A 38 6.02 -4.35 -11.23
CA GLY A 38 7.47 -4.20 -11.26
C GLY A 38 8.10 -4.59 -12.60
N GLN A 39 7.56 -5.59 -13.31
CA GLN A 39 7.99 -5.95 -14.65
C GLN A 39 7.66 -4.85 -15.67
N ILE A 40 6.42 -4.34 -15.65
CA ILE A 40 5.97 -3.27 -16.53
C ILE A 40 6.81 -2.01 -16.32
N ALA A 41 7.06 -1.64 -15.08
CA ALA A 41 7.89 -0.48 -14.76
C ALA A 41 9.31 -0.63 -15.34
N ARG A 42 9.95 -1.79 -15.17
CA ARG A 42 11.29 -2.04 -15.74
C ARG A 42 11.31 -2.03 -17.26
N THR A 43 10.30 -2.61 -17.89
CA THR A 43 10.20 -2.64 -19.37
C THR A 43 10.05 -1.24 -19.95
N ASN A 44 9.37 -0.34 -19.25
CA ASN A 44 9.15 1.03 -19.68
C ASN A 44 10.26 2.01 -19.22
N GLY A 45 11.37 1.50 -18.66
CA GLY A 45 12.45 2.33 -18.16
C GLY A 45 12.09 3.20 -16.97
N VAL A 46 10.98 2.88 -16.32
CA VAL A 46 10.52 3.59 -15.13
C VAL A 46 11.34 3.15 -13.93
N GLU A 47 11.86 4.09 -13.18
CA GLU A 47 12.59 3.83 -11.94
C GLU A 47 11.77 2.93 -11.02
N ALA A 48 12.42 1.97 -10.35
CA ALA A 48 11.76 1.00 -9.48
C ALA A 48 11.01 1.70 -8.34
N VAL A 49 9.74 1.98 -8.60
CA VAL A 49 8.80 2.50 -7.62
C VAL A 49 7.94 1.34 -7.14
N THR A 50 7.78 1.21 -5.85
CA THR A 50 6.89 0.16 -5.33
C THR A 50 5.45 0.49 -5.73
N PRO A 51 4.59 -0.52 -5.91
CA PRO A 51 3.17 -0.27 -6.22
C PRO A 51 2.46 0.67 -5.25
N MET A 52 2.86 0.66 -3.99
CA MET A 52 2.32 1.58 -3.00
C MET A 52 2.59 3.06 -3.35
N HIS A 53 3.77 3.36 -3.92
CA HIS A 53 4.04 4.72 -4.41
C HIS A 53 3.08 5.13 -5.52
N GLY A 54 2.81 4.22 -6.46
CA GLY A 54 1.86 4.45 -7.54
C GLY A 54 0.45 4.72 -7.02
N TRP A 55 -0.02 3.94 -6.06
CA TRP A 55 -1.35 4.13 -5.45
C TRP A 55 -1.45 5.43 -4.66
N ILE A 56 -0.41 5.81 -3.93
CA ILE A 56 -0.39 7.09 -3.22
C ILE A 56 -0.37 8.24 -4.24
N MET A 57 0.39 8.15 -5.32
CA MET A 57 0.38 9.16 -6.38
C MET A 57 -1.00 9.29 -7.04
N GLU A 58 -1.66 8.17 -7.34
CA GLU A 58 -3.03 8.15 -7.85
C GLU A 58 -4.00 8.83 -6.88
N TYR A 59 -3.90 8.51 -5.60
CA TYR A 59 -4.73 9.12 -4.57
C TYR A 59 -4.54 10.64 -4.51
N LEU A 60 -3.28 11.11 -4.51
CA LEU A 60 -2.96 12.53 -4.52
C LEU A 60 -3.40 13.22 -5.81
N TYR A 61 -3.30 12.54 -6.95
CA TYR A 61 -3.75 13.06 -8.24
C TYR A 61 -5.26 13.27 -8.26
N ARG A 62 -6.04 12.28 -7.80
CA ARG A 62 -7.50 12.38 -7.72
C ARG A 62 -8.00 13.42 -6.73
N HIS A 63 -7.23 13.67 -5.68
CA HIS A 63 -7.58 14.64 -4.64
C HIS A 63 -6.80 15.96 -4.76
N SER A 64 -6.40 16.34 -5.98
CA SER A 64 -5.60 17.56 -6.22
C SER A 64 -6.30 18.85 -5.78
N GLU A 65 -7.63 18.85 -5.76
CA GLU A 65 -8.44 19.99 -5.35
C GLU A 65 -8.67 20.10 -3.83
N THR A 66 -8.28 19.09 -3.08
CA THR A 66 -8.47 19.04 -1.62
C THR A 66 -7.16 18.82 -0.89
N PRO A 67 -6.96 19.41 0.30
CA PRO A 67 -5.76 19.17 1.09
C PRO A 67 -5.68 17.71 1.54
N VAL A 68 -4.60 17.03 1.21
CA VAL A 68 -4.32 15.65 1.65
C VAL A 68 -3.17 15.66 2.64
N PHE A 69 -3.34 14.93 3.73
CA PHE A 69 -2.35 14.79 4.80
C PHE A 69 -1.92 13.34 4.96
N GLN A 70 -0.82 13.12 5.67
CA GLN A 70 -0.32 11.76 5.94
C GLN A 70 -1.38 10.85 6.58
N ARG A 71 -2.19 11.36 7.52
CA ARG A 71 -3.27 10.61 8.17
C ARG A 71 -4.34 10.09 7.18
N ASP A 72 -4.55 10.81 6.08
CA ASP A 72 -5.52 10.39 5.06
C ASP A 72 -4.99 9.17 4.29
N ILE A 73 -3.69 9.15 4.00
CA ILE A 73 -3.00 7.99 3.43
C ILE A 73 -3.02 6.79 4.39
N GLU A 74 -2.73 7.02 5.68
CA GLU A 74 -2.80 5.98 6.71
C GLU A 74 -4.17 5.29 6.74
N ARG A 75 -5.23 6.09 6.68
CA ARG A 75 -6.62 5.63 6.70
C ARG A 75 -7.02 4.92 5.41
N GLU A 76 -6.75 5.54 4.27
CA GLU A 76 -7.15 5.02 2.96
C GLU A 76 -6.53 3.64 2.69
N PHE A 77 -5.25 3.49 2.97
CA PHE A 77 -4.52 2.25 2.69
C PHE A 77 -4.41 1.30 3.88
N SER A 78 -5.00 1.63 5.03
CA SER A 78 -4.93 0.82 6.26
C SER A 78 -3.51 0.40 6.63
N ILE A 79 -2.56 1.33 6.53
CA ILE A 79 -1.14 1.11 6.84
C ILE A 79 -0.69 1.97 8.02
N THR A 80 0.32 1.48 8.72
CA THR A 80 0.80 2.15 9.93
C THR A 80 1.49 3.47 9.63
N ARG A 81 1.43 4.40 10.58
CA ARG A 81 2.08 5.71 10.49
C ARG A 81 3.56 5.62 10.15
N SER A 82 4.30 4.68 10.77
CA SER A 82 5.72 4.49 10.49
C SER A 82 5.98 4.06 9.05
N THR A 83 5.16 3.15 8.52
CA THR A 83 5.25 2.71 7.13
C THR A 83 4.98 3.86 6.17
N VAL A 84 3.91 4.62 6.40
CA VAL A 84 3.58 5.80 5.56
C VAL A 84 4.69 6.83 5.62
N THR A 85 5.23 7.11 6.81
CA THR A 85 6.34 8.05 6.97
C THR A 85 7.54 7.67 6.11
N ASN A 86 7.95 6.40 6.14
CA ASN A 86 9.07 5.91 5.33
C ASN A 86 8.81 6.01 3.83
N ILE A 87 7.60 5.64 3.40
CA ILE A 87 7.21 5.74 1.99
C ILE A 87 7.22 7.19 1.52
N LEU A 88 6.57 8.09 2.26
CA LEU A 88 6.49 9.51 1.90
C LEU A 88 7.87 10.18 1.89
N GLN A 89 8.76 9.84 2.83
CA GLN A 89 10.14 10.34 2.84
C GLN A 89 10.90 9.89 1.59
N LEU A 90 10.71 8.66 1.14
CA LEU A 90 11.34 8.18 -0.08
C LEU A 90 10.77 8.89 -1.31
N MET A 91 9.45 9.06 -1.40
CA MET A 91 8.80 9.78 -2.48
C MET A 91 9.24 11.25 -2.54
N GLU A 92 9.41 11.89 -1.40
CA GLU A 92 9.91 13.26 -1.29
C GLU A 92 11.37 13.37 -1.76
N ARG A 93 12.26 12.46 -1.31
CA ARG A 93 13.65 12.40 -1.78
C ARG A 93 13.76 12.17 -3.28
N LYS A 94 12.89 11.37 -3.86
CA LYS A 94 12.82 11.13 -5.31
C LYS A 94 12.19 12.29 -6.09
N GLY A 95 11.63 13.27 -5.39
CA GLY A 95 11.04 14.46 -5.98
C GLY A 95 9.63 14.26 -6.55
N TYR A 96 8.92 13.19 -6.17
CA TYR A 96 7.55 12.95 -6.63
C TYR A 96 6.49 13.74 -5.85
N ILE A 97 6.77 14.01 -4.59
CA ILE A 97 5.89 14.80 -3.72
C ILE A 97 6.69 15.87 -2.99
N THR A 98 5.98 16.88 -2.52
CA THR A 98 6.49 17.87 -1.58
C THR A 98 5.53 18.04 -0.42
N ARG A 99 6.03 18.53 0.71
CA ARG A 99 5.24 18.86 1.90
C ARG A 99 5.13 20.36 2.04
N ARG A 100 3.92 20.86 2.08
CA ARG A 100 3.64 22.30 2.29
C ARG A 100 3.03 22.52 3.66
N SER A 101 3.51 23.51 4.38
CA SER A 101 2.86 23.97 5.62
C SER A 101 1.50 24.58 5.29
N VAL A 102 0.51 24.33 6.12
CA VAL A 102 -0.80 24.98 6.04
C VAL A 102 -0.73 26.29 6.83
N GLU A 103 -1.26 27.38 6.26
CA GLU A 103 -1.20 28.72 6.90
C GLU A 103 -1.79 28.73 8.32
N GLN A 104 -2.80 27.90 8.56
CA GLN A 104 -3.52 27.85 9.83
C GLN A 104 -2.82 27.01 10.90
N ASP A 105 -1.96 26.05 10.53
CA ASP A 105 -1.20 25.22 11.45
C ASP A 105 0.09 24.71 10.78
N ALA A 106 1.23 25.27 11.20
CA ALA A 106 2.55 24.90 10.68
C ALA A 106 2.94 23.43 10.99
N ARG A 107 2.24 22.77 11.92
CA ARG A 107 2.46 21.36 12.26
C ARG A 107 1.83 20.41 11.22
N LEU A 108 0.80 20.88 10.53
CA LEU A 108 0.14 20.13 9.47
C LEU A 108 0.90 20.32 8.16
N LYS A 109 1.33 19.22 7.58
CA LYS A 109 2.03 19.20 6.28
C LYS A 109 1.13 18.56 5.24
N GLN A 110 0.62 19.39 4.34
CA GLN A 110 -0.12 18.95 3.16
C GLN A 110 0.84 18.25 2.19
N LEU A 111 0.40 17.12 1.67
CA LEU A 111 1.10 16.37 0.63
C LEU A 111 0.65 16.87 -0.74
N VAL A 112 1.61 17.21 -1.58
CA VAL A 112 1.33 17.73 -2.93
C VAL A 112 2.19 16.99 -3.93
N LEU A 113 1.61 16.53 -5.04
CA LEU A 113 2.37 16.02 -6.16
C LEU A 113 3.21 17.14 -6.79
N THR A 114 4.46 16.84 -7.07
CA THR A 114 5.30 17.70 -7.91
C THR A 114 4.94 17.49 -9.39
N GLU A 115 5.45 18.33 -10.27
CA GLU A 115 5.31 18.12 -11.71
C GLU A 115 5.91 16.78 -12.15
N LYS A 116 7.08 16.41 -11.60
CA LYS A 116 7.68 15.09 -11.80
C LYS A 116 6.76 13.95 -11.36
N GLY A 117 6.12 14.07 -10.20
CA GLY A 117 5.18 13.07 -9.69
C GLY A 117 3.93 12.95 -10.57
N ARG A 118 3.41 14.06 -11.06
CA ARG A 118 2.26 14.10 -11.98
C ARG A 118 2.59 13.43 -13.30
N GLN A 119 3.71 13.80 -13.91
CA GLN A 119 4.16 13.21 -15.16
C GLN A 119 4.39 11.71 -15.04
N PHE A 120 5.06 11.28 -13.95
CA PHE A 120 5.29 9.86 -13.66
C PHE A 120 3.96 9.09 -13.56
N HIS A 121 2.97 9.67 -12.87
CA HIS A 121 1.65 9.07 -12.74
C HIS A 121 0.96 8.91 -14.10
N GLU A 122 0.94 9.94 -14.92
CA GLU A 122 0.34 9.92 -16.26
C GLU A 122 1.01 8.89 -17.17
N ASP A 123 2.32 8.77 -17.14
CA ASP A 123 3.09 7.82 -17.94
C ASP A 123 2.87 6.36 -17.51
N THR A 124 2.58 6.15 -16.23
CA THR A 124 2.40 4.80 -15.66
C THR A 124 0.97 4.29 -15.77
N MET A 125 -0.01 5.19 -15.82
CA MET A 125 -1.45 4.85 -15.87
C MET A 125 -2.02 4.78 -17.30
N ARG A 126 -1.22 5.04 -18.32
CA ARG A 126 -1.56 4.77 -19.73
C ARG A 126 -1.31 3.31 -20.06
#